data_8a073969e71a27e7f58e890c27038b3a
#
_entry.id   8a073969e71a27e7f58e890c27038b3a
#
_cell.length_a   1.000
_cell.length_b   1.000
_cell.length_c   1.000
_cell.angle_alpha   90.00
_cell.angle_beta   90.00
_cell.angle_gamma   90.00
#
_symmetry.space_group_name_H-M   'P 1'
#
loop_
_entity.id
_entity.type
_entity.pdbx_description
1 polymer ?
#
loop_
_entity_poly.entity_id
_entity_poly.type
_entity_poly.pdbx_seq_one_letter_code
_entity_poly.pdbx_strand_id
1 'polypeptide(L)'
;MYAIGKVYIYCIKLYAQGVCIMVQFISRRKADFGKAALFVALYACINICLVSLLKEGLYLHGLKGILSGGVIFALAGHFWNYRKRFLAIYAGMMLFLSAGLIIKLIDHVAVGGGEFLGNISLASTIWGSILLVWLCIENAAALTGKIKAGRIISSAWLFISLAILAVPNLVLWGYFALSQHYLRPDIVMTIYQTNKDEAIAYLMSQNPFYIGLAVAAFLLISVLIFKAAYTVCVTDRPSFASTPHGWLGILPMIVLLALGLKTTYAAKEYEPAHIVLSVRDSVKSYTMFAQNKEKRIQRLNALGTLPVLPGHKGIYVLVIGESETRNHMSAYGYQRETTPWLTQFAKEPGTLLFKNPYSNHTHTVPVLTYALSEKNQYNQVPLAKAYSLIEIANAAGFDTYWISNQERYGAWDTPVAEIASTAKHQVWLNGEVGTNIKTAYLDEELPIKTPDLKNVDNALVVFHLMGEHTTYADRYPAVYQKFDEAGTKRDEYDNAVLYTDFVLSRIYDLVKDNPHFQGLVYFSDHGEEPDLGKGHESTKFTNQMSRIPFVVHFSDSYRSANPALFETLKGQENDYWTNDLVYNFMTEIMGIQFLPINEPNLTLGNPAYDRTKDNIRTLHGERKIES
;
A
#
# COMPACT_ATOMS: atom_id res chain seq x y z
N MET A 1 27.88 -10.50 -25.01
CA MET A 1 28.58 -9.19 -24.88
C MET A 1 28.90 -8.51 -26.20
N TYR A 2 29.39 -9.19 -27.25
CA TYR A 2 29.80 -8.56 -28.53
C TYR A 2 28.62 -7.96 -29.35
N ALA A 3 27.43 -8.57 -29.31
CA ALA A 3 26.23 -8.06 -30.03
C ALA A 3 25.62 -6.83 -29.37
N ILE A 4 25.65 -6.75 -28.03
CA ILE A 4 25.14 -5.62 -27.27
C ILE A 4 26.02 -4.38 -27.48
N GLY A 5 27.35 -4.56 -27.62
CA GLY A 5 28.28 -3.48 -27.92
C GLY A 5 28.04 -2.85 -29.30
N LYS A 6 27.70 -3.65 -30.32
CA LYS A 6 27.41 -3.14 -31.68
C LYS A 6 26.09 -2.36 -31.74
N VAL A 7 25.05 -2.81 -31.08
CA VAL A 7 23.77 -2.06 -30.97
C VAL A 7 23.98 -0.74 -30.22
N TYR A 8 24.83 -0.76 -29.20
CA TYR A 8 25.18 0.42 -28.40
C TYR A 8 25.90 1.49 -29.22
N ILE A 9 26.90 1.05 -30.03
CA ILE A 9 27.63 1.95 -30.94
C ILE A 9 26.73 2.47 -32.06
N TYR A 10 25.76 1.67 -32.53
CA TYR A 10 24.79 2.08 -33.54
C TYR A 10 23.80 3.12 -33.00
N CYS A 11 23.30 2.94 -31.77
CA CYS A 11 22.45 3.93 -31.09
C CYS A 11 23.21 5.23 -30.80
N ILE A 12 24.49 5.17 -30.42
CA ILE A 12 25.31 6.37 -30.22
C ILE A 12 25.58 7.07 -31.57
N LYS A 13 25.82 6.33 -32.65
CA LYS A 13 25.98 6.92 -33.97
C LYS A 13 24.70 7.54 -34.51
N LEU A 14 23.53 6.92 -34.34
CA LEU A 14 22.25 7.49 -34.68
C LEU A 14 21.92 8.74 -33.83
N TYR A 15 22.25 8.71 -32.55
CA TYR A 15 22.12 9.84 -31.65
C TYR A 15 23.06 10.99 -32.06
N ALA A 16 24.33 10.66 -32.37
CA ALA A 16 25.31 11.66 -32.85
C ALA A 16 24.94 12.22 -34.23
N GLN A 17 24.36 11.41 -35.13
CA GLN A 17 23.87 11.87 -36.43
C GLN A 17 22.62 12.78 -36.26
N GLY A 18 21.70 12.41 -35.37
CA GLY A 18 20.54 13.27 -35.03
C GLY A 18 20.97 14.62 -34.43
N VAL A 19 21.95 14.60 -33.54
CA VAL A 19 22.56 15.81 -32.98
C VAL A 19 23.29 16.61 -34.07
N CYS A 20 23.98 15.96 -35.02
CA CYS A 20 24.71 16.62 -36.09
C CYS A 20 23.76 17.30 -37.12
N ILE A 21 22.62 16.65 -37.45
CA ILE A 21 21.57 17.23 -38.29
C ILE A 21 20.92 18.42 -37.56
N MET A 22 20.72 18.30 -36.26
CA MET A 22 20.22 19.38 -35.42
C MET A 22 21.20 20.54 -35.32
N VAL A 23 22.51 20.23 -35.24
CA VAL A 23 23.59 21.24 -35.25
C VAL A 23 23.63 22.00 -36.59
N GLN A 24 23.46 21.32 -37.74
CA GLN A 24 23.38 21.97 -39.05
C GLN A 24 22.12 22.86 -39.22
N PHE A 25 21.01 22.48 -38.63
CA PHE A 25 19.77 23.27 -38.60
C PHE A 25 19.92 24.53 -37.71
N ILE A 26 20.66 24.41 -36.61
CA ILE A 26 20.95 25.50 -35.65
C ILE A 26 22.10 26.40 -36.17
N SER A 27 22.96 25.92 -37.07
CA SER A 27 24.18 26.62 -37.50
C SER A 27 23.97 27.91 -38.27
N ARG A 28 22.74 28.24 -38.70
CA ARG A 28 22.40 29.54 -39.30
C ARG A 28 22.32 30.71 -38.31
N ARG A 29 22.33 30.42 -36.98
CA ARG A 29 22.39 31.43 -35.89
C ARG A 29 23.41 31.02 -34.82
N LYS A 30 24.70 31.27 -35.09
CA LYS A 30 25.81 30.90 -34.17
C LYS A 30 25.61 31.33 -32.71
N ALA A 31 24.93 32.47 -32.46
CA ALA A 31 24.66 33.00 -31.13
C ALA A 31 23.63 32.15 -30.32
N ASP A 32 22.66 31.49 -31.01
CA ASP A 32 21.62 30.71 -30.37
C ASP A 32 22.08 29.29 -30.00
N PHE A 33 23.08 28.75 -30.76
CA PHE A 33 23.71 27.47 -30.48
C PHE A 33 24.48 27.51 -29.16
N GLY A 34 25.23 28.58 -28.91
CA GLY A 34 25.96 28.77 -27.67
C GLY A 34 25.02 28.82 -26.46
N LYS A 35 23.85 29.45 -26.60
CA LYS A 35 22.83 29.46 -25.54
C LYS A 35 22.23 28.07 -25.27
N ALA A 36 21.86 27.34 -26.33
CA ALA A 36 21.32 26.00 -26.21
C ALA A 36 22.32 25.03 -25.52
N ALA A 37 23.59 25.06 -25.96
CA ALA A 37 24.65 24.28 -25.35
C ALA A 37 24.87 24.65 -23.89
N LEU A 38 24.86 25.94 -23.57
CA LEU A 38 24.96 26.43 -22.19
C LEU A 38 23.81 25.91 -21.32
N PHE A 39 22.58 25.96 -21.81
CA PHE A 39 21.43 25.47 -21.05
C PHE A 39 21.44 23.95 -20.83
N VAL A 40 21.83 23.16 -21.83
CA VAL A 40 22.04 21.70 -21.65
C VAL A 40 23.12 21.42 -20.61
N ALA A 41 24.25 22.14 -20.68
CA ALA A 41 25.33 22.00 -19.72
C ALA A 41 24.90 22.41 -18.31
N LEU A 42 24.19 23.52 -18.16
CA LEU A 42 23.68 23.97 -16.87
C LEU A 42 22.67 22.98 -16.26
N TYR A 43 21.75 22.48 -17.08
CA TYR A 43 20.79 21.45 -16.69
C TYR A 43 21.52 20.17 -16.23
N ALA A 44 22.51 19.71 -16.98
CA ALA A 44 23.30 18.55 -16.62
C ALA A 44 24.11 18.79 -15.33
N CYS A 45 24.78 19.92 -15.19
CA CYS A 45 25.57 20.25 -14.00
C CYS A 45 24.69 20.30 -12.74
N ILE A 46 23.53 20.96 -12.80
CA ILE A 46 22.60 21.03 -11.64
C ILE A 46 22.18 19.63 -11.23
N ASN A 47 21.77 18.78 -12.18
CA ASN A 47 21.35 17.41 -11.87
C ASN A 47 22.50 16.56 -11.32
N ILE A 48 23.72 16.67 -11.85
CA ILE A 48 24.89 15.96 -11.36
C ILE A 48 25.25 16.43 -9.93
N CYS A 49 25.22 17.73 -9.67
CA CYS A 49 25.45 18.27 -8.33
C CYS A 49 24.43 17.76 -7.32
N LEU A 50 23.15 17.73 -7.68
CA LEU A 50 22.09 17.24 -6.80
C LEU A 50 22.26 15.75 -6.48
N VAL A 51 22.62 14.91 -7.47
CA VAL A 51 22.91 13.48 -7.24
C VAL A 51 24.11 13.29 -6.35
N SER A 52 25.16 14.09 -6.55
CA SER A 52 26.36 14.03 -5.69
C SER A 52 26.05 14.40 -4.24
N LEU A 53 25.11 15.31 -3.99
CA LEU A 53 24.63 15.67 -2.65
C LEU A 53 23.89 14.49 -1.97
N LEU A 54 23.23 13.63 -2.75
CA LEU A 54 22.53 12.42 -2.26
C LEU A 54 23.50 11.26 -1.96
N LYS A 55 24.82 11.45 -2.12
CA LYS A 55 25.88 10.44 -1.87
C LYS A 55 25.74 9.15 -2.65
N GLU A 56 25.09 9.17 -3.81
CA GLU A 56 24.91 8.00 -4.66
C GLU A 56 25.72 8.08 -5.96
N GLY A 57 26.02 6.91 -6.52
CA GLY A 57 26.75 6.79 -7.78
C GLY A 57 25.94 7.23 -9.00
N LEU A 58 26.61 7.83 -9.97
CA LEU A 58 26.00 8.26 -11.23
C LEU A 58 25.82 7.05 -12.16
N TYR A 59 24.60 6.56 -12.33
CA TYR A 59 24.31 5.44 -13.22
C TYR A 59 24.15 5.89 -14.68
N LEU A 60 24.66 5.08 -15.61
CA LEU A 60 24.64 5.38 -17.05
C LEU A 60 23.24 5.64 -17.62
N HIS A 61 22.20 5.02 -17.05
CA HIS A 61 20.80 5.24 -17.43
C HIS A 61 20.29 6.63 -17.01
N GLY A 62 20.69 7.11 -15.84
CA GLY A 62 20.35 8.47 -15.39
C GLY A 62 20.97 9.56 -16.28
N LEU A 63 22.22 9.36 -16.73
CA LEU A 63 22.89 10.30 -17.62
C LEU A 63 22.15 10.45 -18.96
N LYS A 64 21.60 9.39 -19.52
CA LYS A 64 20.79 9.45 -20.76
C LYS A 64 19.52 10.27 -20.56
N GLY A 65 18.85 10.10 -19.42
CA GLY A 65 17.67 10.87 -19.07
C GLY A 65 17.98 12.35 -18.91
N ILE A 66 19.07 12.72 -18.22
CA ILE A 66 19.52 14.10 -18.08
C ILE A 66 19.78 14.73 -19.43
N LEU A 67 20.49 14.03 -20.32
CA LEU A 67 20.79 14.54 -21.64
C LEU A 67 19.52 14.71 -22.51
N SER A 68 18.60 13.73 -22.49
CA SER A 68 17.35 13.81 -23.25
C SER A 68 16.45 14.96 -22.75
N GLY A 69 16.27 15.10 -21.44
CA GLY A 69 15.54 16.19 -20.84
C GLY A 69 16.16 17.57 -21.15
N GLY A 70 17.49 17.66 -21.06
CA GLY A 70 18.23 18.89 -21.40
C GLY A 70 18.09 19.29 -22.87
N VAL A 71 18.14 18.33 -23.80
CA VAL A 71 17.93 18.58 -25.23
C VAL A 71 16.50 19.06 -25.52
N ILE A 72 15.49 18.41 -24.91
CA ILE A 72 14.08 18.83 -25.05
C ILE A 72 13.88 20.23 -24.50
N PHE A 73 14.46 20.53 -23.33
CA PHE A 73 14.42 21.87 -22.74
C PHE A 73 15.08 22.92 -23.65
N ALA A 74 16.26 22.63 -24.19
CA ALA A 74 16.97 23.56 -25.08
C ALA A 74 16.19 23.82 -26.36
N LEU A 75 15.53 22.81 -26.92
CA LEU A 75 14.67 22.96 -28.10
C LEU A 75 13.44 23.83 -27.81
N ALA A 76 12.72 23.53 -26.76
CA ALA A 76 11.58 24.34 -26.36
C ALA A 76 12.01 25.78 -26.08
N GLY A 77 13.13 26.00 -25.38
CA GLY A 77 13.70 27.29 -25.09
C GLY A 77 14.08 28.07 -26.37
N HIS A 78 14.61 27.39 -27.40
CA HIS A 78 14.96 28.00 -28.69
C HIS A 78 13.72 28.61 -29.38
N PHE A 79 12.60 27.91 -29.42
CA PHE A 79 11.36 28.43 -30.01
C PHE A 79 10.81 29.63 -29.28
N TRP A 80 10.99 29.75 -27.98
CA TRP A 80 10.61 30.92 -27.18
C TRP A 80 11.73 31.95 -27.01
N ASN A 81 12.84 31.83 -27.74
CA ASN A 81 14.03 32.68 -27.62
C ASN A 81 14.53 32.85 -26.18
N TYR A 82 14.42 31.81 -25.36
CA TYR A 82 14.82 31.79 -23.95
C TYR A 82 14.31 32.99 -23.13
N ARG A 83 13.09 33.46 -23.41
CA ARG A 83 12.49 34.57 -22.65
C ARG A 83 12.39 34.20 -21.15
N LYS A 84 12.63 35.21 -20.29
CA LYS A 84 12.58 35.02 -18.83
C LYS A 84 11.25 34.39 -18.34
N ARG A 85 10.11 34.78 -18.92
CA ARG A 85 8.79 34.18 -18.59
C ARG A 85 8.70 32.71 -18.95
N PHE A 86 9.17 32.31 -20.11
CA PHE A 86 9.22 30.92 -20.52
C PHE A 86 10.05 30.09 -19.52
N LEU A 87 11.25 30.58 -19.19
CA LEU A 87 12.13 29.88 -18.24
C LEU A 87 11.48 29.74 -16.85
N ALA A 88 10.83 30.79 -16.35
CA ALA A 88 10.13 30.76 -15.06
C ALA A 88 8.97 29.77 -15.07
N ILE A 89 8.18 29.72 -16.13
CA ILE A 89 7.05 28.80 -16.26
C ILE A 89 7.55 27.35 -16.41
N TYR A 90 8.59 27.15 -17.23
CA TYR A 90 9.20 25.82 -17.37
C TYR A 90 9.72 25.31 -16.04
N ALA A 91 10.45 26.14 -15.29
CA ALA A 91 10.95 25.78 -13.95
C ALA A 91 9.79 25.49 -12.96
N GLY A 92 8.75 26.33 -12.96
CA GLY A 92 7.56 26.11 -12.14
C GLY A 92 6.85 24.79 -12.44
N MET A 93 6.71 24.46 -13.74
CA MET A 93 6.12 23.17 -14.13
C MET A 93 7.01 21.99 -13.79
N MET A 94 8.34 22.13 -13.87
CA MET A 94 9.27 21.09 -13.44
C MET A 94 9.15 20.82 -11.94
N LEU A 95 9.09 21.84 -11.11
CA LEU A 95 8.87 21.73 -9.67
C LEU A 95 7.52 21.07 -9.37
N PHE A 96 6.48 21.46 -10.09
CA PHE A 96 5.15 20.89 -9.91
C PHE A 96 5.09 19.41 -10.29
N LEU A 97 5.67 19.03 -11.43
CA LEU A 97 5.73 17.64 -11.88
C LEU A 97 6.66 16.77 -11.01
N SER A 98 7.54 17.38 -10.24
CA SER A 98 8.41 16.69 -9.27
C SER A 98 7.80 16.65 -7.86
N ALA A 99 6.49 16.84 -7.73
CA ALA A 99 5.79 16.88 -6.44
C ALA A 99 6.12 15.68 -5.54
N GLY A 100 6.01 14.47 -6.05
CA GLY A 100 6.31 13.25 -5.29
C GLY A 100 7.74 13.21 -4.75
N LEU A 101 8.71 13.57 -5.59
CA LEU A 101 10.11 13.66 -5.19
C LEU A 101 10.34 14.71 -4.10
N ILE A 102 9.77 15.91 -4.28
CA ILE A 102 9.90 17.01 -3.32
C ILE A 102 9.29 16.62 -1.98
N ILE A 103 8.10 16.02 -1.99
CA ILE A 103 7.42 15.56 -0.79
C ILE A 103 8.24 14.49 -0.07
N LYS A 104 8.79 13.50 -0.78
CA LYS A 104 9.69 12.50 -0.19
C LYS A 104 10.88 13.14 0.52
N LEU A 105 11.51 14.12 -0.11
CA LEU A 105 12.64 14.84 0.49
C LEU A 105 12.24 15.62 1.75
N ILE A 106 11.07 16.24 1.76
CA ILE A 106 10.56 16.98 2.92
C ILE A 106 10.19 16.01 4.06
N ASP A 107 9.59 14.87 3.72
CA ASP A 107 9.18 13.83 4.67
C ASP A 107 10.34 12.91 5.10
N HIS A 108 11.58 13.24 4.71
CA HIS A 108 12.78 12.44 5.02
C HIS A 108 12.73 10.98 4.54
N VAL A 109 11.90 10.69 3.54
CA VAL A 109 11.87 9.38 2.87
C VAL A 109 13.14 9.25 2.02
N ALA A 110 13.81 8.11 2.13
CA ALA A 110 15.03 7.85 1.37
C ALA A 110 14.74 7.89 -0.14
N VAL A 111 15.49 8.71 -0.86
CA VAL A 111 15.40 8.85 -2.32
C VAL A 111 16.74 8.44 -2.91
N GLY A 112 16.73 7.40 -3.74
CA GLY A 112 17.91 6.97 -4.47
C GLY A 112 18.30 7.96 -5.58
N GLY A 113 19.61 8.08 -5.88
CA GLY A 113 20.09 8.97 -6.94
C GLY A 113 19.52 8.62 -8.31
N GLY A 114 19.28 7.35 -8.59
CA GLY A 114 18.61 6.88 -9.81
C GLY A 114 17.15 7.33 -9.88
N GLU A 115 16.42 7.23 -8.79
CA GLU A 115 15.04 7.70 -8.66
C GLU A 115 14.95 9.22 -8.85
N PHE A 116 15.84 9.97 -8.19
CA PHE A 116 15.91 11.42 -8.32
C PHE A 116 16.12 11.85 -9.77
N LEU A 117 17.13 11.28 -10.44
CA LEU A 117 17.42 11.58 -11.83
C LEU A 117 16.30 11.13 -12.77
N GLY A 118 15.71 9.97 -12.52
CA GLY A 118 14.58 9.45 -13.25
C GLY A 118 13.40 10.41 -13.22
N ASN A 119 13.00 10.86 -12.04
CA ASN A 119 11.88 11.78 -11.86
C ASN A 119 12.08 13.12 -12.58
N ILE A 120 13.22 13.78 -12.37
CA ILE A 120 13.49 15.09 -12.99
C ILE A 120 13.59 14.97 -14.50
N SER A 121 14.29 13.97 -14.99
CA SER A 121 14.46 13.71 -16.41
C SER A 121 13.11 13.44 -17.08
N LEU A 122 12.27 12.63 -16.44
CA LEU A 122 10.96 12.29 -16.95
C LEU A 122 9.99 13.47 -16.91
N ALA A 123 9.96 14.25 -15.82
CA ALA A 123 9.18 15.48 -15.73
C ALA A 123 9.55 16.45 -16.85
N SER A 124 10.86 16.64 -17.11
CA SER A 124 11.36 17.44 -18.22
C SER A 124 10.91 16.89 -19.58
N THR A 125 10.99 15.57 -19.77
CA THR A 125 10.58 14.90 -21.01
C THR A 125 9.08 15.04 -21.24
N ILE A 126 8.25 14.83 -20.24
CA ILE A 126 6.78 14.96 -20.32
C ILE A 126 6.41 16.40 -20.68
N TRP A 127 6.88 17.37 -19.92
CA TRP A 127 6.54 18.77 -20.14
C TRP A 127 7.05 19.27 -21.48
N GLY A 128 8.31 18.97 -21.80
CA GLY A 128 8.90 19.31 -23.11
C GLY A 128 8.15 18.66 -24.27
N SER A 129 7.70 17.41 -24.14
CA SER A 129 6.92 16.73 -25.17
C SER A 129 5.55 17.38 -25.40
N ILE A 130 4.87 17.80 -24.33
CA ILE A 130 3.60 18.54 -24.44
C ILE A 130 3.79 19.83 -25.23
N LEU A 131 4.85 20.58 -24.90
CA LEU A 131 5.17 21.83 -25.61
C LEU A 131 5.56 21.58 -27.07
N LEU A 132 6.31 20.52 -27.37
CA LEU A 132 6.68 20.16 -28.75
C LEU A 132 5.46 19.76 -29.58
N VAL A 133 4.52 18.99 -29.05
CA VAL A 133 3.26 18.68 -29.76
C VAL A 133 2.45 19.91 -30.00
N TRP A 134 2.36 20.81 -29.01
CA TRP A 134 1.72 22.11 -29.17
C TRP A 134 2.35 22.91 -30.33
N LEU A 135 3.69 22.96 -30.37
CA LEU A 135 4.43 23.62 -31.47
C LEU A 135 4.16 22.97 -32.83
N CYS A 136 4.11 21.66 -32.91
CA CYS A 136 3.79 20.94 -34.16
C CYS A 136 2.40 21.30 -34.67
N ILE A 137 1.39 21.38 -33.78
CA ILE A 137 0.01 21.75 -34.15
C ILE A 137 -0.02 23.18 -34.69
N GLU A 138 0.62 24.15 -34.00
CA GLU A 138 0.66 25.56 -34.42
C GLU A 138 1.38 25.71 -35.76
N ASN A 139 2.50 25.01 -35.98
CA ASN A 139 3.25 25.05 -37.22
C ASN A 139 2.47 24.44 -38.40
N ALA A 140 1.83 23.28 -38.18
CA ALA A 140 0.97 22.67 -39.21
C ALA A 140 -0.22 23.56 -39.57
N ALA A 141 -0.81 24.26 -38.62
CA ALA A 141 -1.88 25.22 -38.85
C ALA A 141 -1.41 26.46 -39.67
N ALA A 142 -0.20 26.95 -39.39
CA ALA A 142 0.40 28.05 -40.15
C ALA A 142 0.69 27.63 -41.60
N LEU A 143 1.23 26.42 -41.83
CA LEU A 143 1.54 25.89 -43.17
C LEU A 143 0.27 25.67 -44.02
N THR A 144 -0.82 25.24 -43.40
CA THR A 144 -2.09 24.94 -44.08
C THR A 144 -3.03 26.17 -44.19
N GLY A 145 -2.65 27.30 -43.64
CA GLY A 145 -3.49 28.50 -43.57
C GLY A 145 -4.67 28.40 -42.58
N LYS A 146 -4.81 27.27 -41.86
CA LYS A 146 -5.93 27.02 -40.93
C LYS A 146 -5.63 27.51 -39.51
N ILE A 147 -5.16 28.73 -39.38
CA ILE A 147 -4.66 29.30 -38.12
C ILE A 147 -5.69 29.26 -36.98
N LYS A 148 -6.98 29.58 -37.27
CA LYS A 148 -8.04 29.57 -36.24
C LYS A 148 -8.29 28.13 -35.68
N ALA A 149 -8.37 27.15 -36.58
CA ALA A 149 -8.56 25.76 -36.18
C ALA A 149 -7.34 25.23 -35.39
N GLY A 150 -6.13 25.53 -35.83
CA GLY A 150 -4.90 25.18 -35.11
C GLY A 150 -4.85 25.73 -33.70
N ARG A 151 -5.27 26.97 -33.49
CA ARG A 151 -5.35 27.61 -32.17
C ARG A 151 -6.32 26.88 -31.22
N ILE A 152 -7.47 26.45 -31.72
CA ILE A 152 -8.44 25.69 -30.92
C ILE A 152 -7.85 24.36 -30.54
N ILE A 153 -7.27 23.63 -31.49
CA ILE A 153 -6.71 22.28 -31.27
C ILE A 153 -5.50 22.35 -30.32
N SER A 154 -4.59 23.29 -30.51
CA SER A 154 -3.40 23.45 -29.67
C SER A 154 -3.75 23.86 -28.23
N SER A 155 -4.76 24.76 -28.09
CA SER A 155 -5.25 25.14 -26.77
C SER A 155 -5.96 23.97 -26.05
N ALA A 156 -6.77 23.20 -26.78
CA ALA A 156 -7.40 22.01 -26.25
C ALA A 156 -6.36 20.94 -25.84
N TRP A 157 -5.35 20.71 -26.68
CA TRP A 157 -4.23 19.81 -26.34
C TRP A 157 -3.55 20.21 -25.04
N LEU A 158 -3.18 21.49 -24.92
CA LEU A 158 -2.50 21.98 -23.73
C LEU A 158 -3.39 21.83 -22.48
N PHE A 159 -4.67 22.22 -22.59
CA PHE A 159 -5.64 22.12 -21.52
C PHE A 159 -5.80 20.68 -21.02
N ILE A 160 -6.04 19.74 -21.93
CA ILE A 160 -6.24 18.32 -21.59
C ILE A 160 -4.96 17.73 -20.97
N SER A 161 -3.79 18.02 -21.57
CA SER A 161 -2.51 17.53 -21.07
C SER A 161 -2.22 18.05 -19.66
N LEU A 162 -2.48 19.34 -19.41
CA LEU A 162 -2.29 19.94 -18.09
C LEU A 162 -3.27 19.38 -17.06
N ALA A 163 -4.54 19.19 -17.44
CA ALA A 163 -5.53 18.60 -16.56
C ALA A 163 -5.14 17.16 -16.14
N ILE A 164 -4.70 16.33 -17.11
CA ILE A 164 -4.24 14.96 -16.84
C ILE A 164 -3.03 14.95 -15.91
N LEU A 165 -2.08 15.86 -16.07
CA LEU A 165 -0.88 15.93 -15.24
C LEU A 165 -1.12 16.62 -13.90
N ALA A 166 -2.04 17.59 -13.86
CA ALA A 166 -2.31 18.34 -12.63
C ALA A 166 -2.96 17.47 -11.57
N VAL A 167 -3.95 16.65 -11.93
CA VAL A 167 -4.73 15.87 -10.96
C VAL A 167 -3.84 15.01 -10.05
N PRO A 168 -2.97 14.12 -10.54
CA PRO A 168 -2.17 13.28 -9.65
C PRO A 168 -1.19 14.08 -8.79
N ASN A 169 -0.57 15.11 -9.35
CA ASN A 169 0.36 15.95 -8.58
C ASN A 169 -0.34 16.80 -7.51
N LEU A 170 -1.55 17.28 -7.78
CA LEU A 170 -2.37 17.99 -6.80
C LEU A 170 -2.89 17.04 -5.71
N VAL A 171 -3.19 15.78 -6.04
CA VAL A 171 -3.53 14.76 -5.04
C VAL A 171 -2.34 14.53 -4.11
N LEU A 172 -1.11 14.39 -4.63
CA LEU A 172 0.08 14.25 -3.80
C LEU A 172 0.28 15.45 -2.86
N TRP A 173 0.16 16.68 -3.37
CA TRP A 173 0.27 17.88 -2.53
C TRP A 173 -0.87 18.02 -1.54
N GLY A 174 -2.10 17.68 -1.94
CA GLY A 174 -3.27 17.71 -1.08
C GLY A 174 -3.16 16.73 0.07
N TYR A 175 -2.75 15.49 -0.23
CA TYR A 175 -2.49 14.48 0.80
C TYR A 175 -1.39 14.93 1.75
N PHE A 176 -0.26 15.43 1.22
CA PHE A 176 0.83 15.93 2.06
C PHE A 176 0.40 17.11 2.95
N ALA A 177 -0.43 18.02 2.44
CA ALA A 177 -0.94 19.13 3.24
C ALA A 177 -1.79 18.68 4.43
N LEU A 178 -2.55 17.58 4.27
CA LEU A 178 -3.40 17.01 5.34
C LEU A 178 -2.63 16.09 6.27
N SER A 179 -1.84 15.17 5.70
CA SER A 179 -1.16 14.11 6.47
C SER A 179 0.22 14.51 6.99
N GLN A 180 0.87 15.50 6.35
CA GLN A 180 2.29 15.88 6.51
C GLN A 180 3.26 14.75 6.11
N HIS A 181 2.77 13.75 5.39
CA HIS A 181 3.53 12.58 4.96
C HIS A 181 3.39 12.31 3.46
N TYR A 182 4.35 11.59 2.91
CA TYR A 182 4.33 11.14 1.53
C TYR A 182 3.22 10.09 1.31
N LEU A 183 2.46 10.24 0.20
CA LEU A 183 1.41 9.29 -0.19
C LEU A 183 2.03 7.99 -0.71
N ARG A 184 1.96 6.94 0.09
CA ARG A 184 2.46 5.60 -0.26
C ARG A 184 1.44 4.80 -1.07
N PRO A 185 1.88 3.81 -1.87
CA PRO A 185 0.96 2.92 -2.61
C PRO A 185 -0.01 2.14 -1.72
N ASP A 186 0.41 1.74 -0.51
CA ASP A 186 -0.44 1.04 0.47
C ASP A 186 -1.61 1.91 0.94
N ILE A 187 -1.39 3.22 1.16
CA ILE A 187 -2.48 4.15 1.50
C ILE A 187 -3.48 4.28 0.34
N VAL A 188 -3.00 4.33 -0.90
CA VAL A 188 -3.90 4.38 -2.07
C VAL A 188 -4.70 3.08 -2.18
N MET A 189 -4.09 1.93 -1.84
CA MET A 189 -4.81 0.65 -1.76
C MET A 189 -5.85 0.66 -0.64
N THR A 190 -5.54 1.21 0.53
CA THR A 190 -6.48 1.38 1.63
C THR A 190 -7.67 2.25 1.19
N ILE A 191 -7.42 3.42 0.58
CA ILE A 191 -8.48 4.28 0.03
C ILE A 191 -9.32 3.54 -1.01
N TYR A 192 -8.69 2.73 -1.87
CA TYR A 192 -9.38 1.92 -2.87
C TYR A 192 -10.29 0.85 -2.23
N GLN A 193 -9.92 0.32 -1.07
CA GLN A 193 -10.64 -0.70 -0.32
C GLN A 193 -11.64 -0.13 0.69
N THR A 194 -11.49 1.16 1.04
CA THR A 194 -12.35 1.88 1.98
C THR A 194 -13.77 2.00 1.42
N ASN A 195 -14.75 1.68 2.23
CA ASN A 195 -16.16 1.88 1.89
C ASN A 195 -16.56 3.36 2.06
N LYS A 196 -17.77 3.72 1.58
CA LYS A 196 -18.25 5.10 1.59
C LYS A 196 -18.35 5.67 3.02
N ASP A 197 -18.77 4.86 3.97
CA ASP A 197 -19.07 5.33 5.32
C ASP A 197 -17.79 5.49 6.14
N GLU A 198 -16.82 4.62 5.99
CA GLU A 198 -15.46 4.82 6.49
C GLU A 198 -14.81 6.09 5.92
N ALA A 199 -14.95 6.31 4.61
CA ALA A 199 -14.44 7.52 3.98
C ALA A 199 -15.09 8.79 4.56
N ILE A 200 -16.41 8.76 4.81
CA ILE A 200 -17.13 9.86 5.45
C ILE A 200 -16.70 10.02 6.92
N ALA A 201 -16.57 8.93 7.67
CA ALA A 201 -16.11 8.94 9.06
C ALA A 201 -14.70 9.53 9.16
N TYR A 202 -13.79 9.13 8.27
CA TYR A 202 -12.45 9.69 8.19
C TYR A 202 -12.47 11.19 7.90
N LEU A 203 -13.26 11.63 6.91
CA LEU A 203 -13.38 13.06 6.59
C LEU A 203 -13.97 13.86 7.75
N MET A 204 -14.96 13.31 8.45
CA MET A 204 -15.57 13.97 9.62
C MET A 204 -14.65 14.02 10.83
N SER A 205 -13.69 13.09 10.95
CA SER A 205 -12.67 13.13 11.99
C SER A 205 -11.61 14.22 11.78
N GLN A 206 -11.47 14.73 10.54
CA GLN A 206 -10.52 15.77 10.22
C GLN A 206 -11.04 17.16 10.59
N ASN A 207 -10.13 18.07 10.95
CA ASN A 207 -10.51 19.45 11.22
C ASN A 207 -11.02 20.14 9.94
N PRO A 208 -12.29 20.64 9.90
CA PRO A 208 -12.89 21.25 8.71
C PRO A 208 -12.10 22.45 8.15
N PHE A 209 -11.39 23.18 9.01
CA PHE A 209 -10.54 24.30 8.59
C PHE A 209 -9.41 23.85 7.67
N TYR A 210 -8.71 22.75 7.99
CA TYR A 210 -7.64 22.23 7.14
C TYR A 210 -8.16 21.64 5.83
N ILE A 211 -9.34 21.01 5.83
CA ILE A 211 -9.98 20.55 4.60
C ILE A 211 -10.30 21.76 3.71
N GLY A 212 -10.90 22.80 4.26
CA GLY A 212 -11.22 24.03 3.51
C GLY A 212 -9.98 24.71 2.94
N LEU A 213 -8.89 24.77 3.72
CA LEU A 213 -7.60 25.32 3.30
C LEU A 213 -6.98 24.49 2.17
N ALA A 214 -7.01 23.17 2.26
CA ALA A 214 -6.48 22.29 1.21
C ALA A 214 -7.25 22.43 -0.10
N VAL A 215 -8.60 22.49 -0.04
CA VAL A 215 -9.45 22.73 -1.22
C VAL A 215 -9.17 24.11 -1.83
N ALA A 216 -9.07 25.16 -1.02
CA ALA A 216 -8.76 26.51 -1.49
C ALA A 216 -7.37 26.59 -2.15
N ALA A 217 -6.36 25.95 -1.54
CA ALA A 217 -5.01 25.86 -2.09
C ALA A 217 -5.01 25.08 -3.43
N PHE A 218 -5.73 23.97 -3.50
CA PHE A 218 -5.90 23.19 -4.71
C PHE A 218 -6.48 24.01 -5.85
N LEU A 219 -7.56 24.75 -5.60
CA LEU A 219 -8.20 25.62 -6.59
C LEU A 219 -7.27 26.76 -7.02
N LEU A 220 -6.61 27.41 -6.07
CA LEU A 220 -5.68 28.50 -6.36
C LEU A 220 -4.50 28.02 -7.23
N ILE A 221 -3.86 26.92 -6.87
CA ILE A 221 -2.75 26.34 -7.61
C ILE A 221 -3.20 25.95 -9.02
N SER A 222 -4.39 25.32 -9.16
CA SER A 222 -4.96 24.99 -10.46
C SER A 222 -5.15 26.21 -11.35
N VAL A 223 -5.70 27.29 -10.79
CA VAL A 223 -5.87 28.58 -11.51
C VAL A 223 -4.52 29.17 -11.90
N LEU A 224 -3.53 29.16 -11.03
CA LEU A 224 -2.19 29.70 -11.31
C LEU A 224 -1.48 28.91 -12.41
N ILE A 225 -1.53 27.57 -12.38
CA ILE A 225 -0.99 26.70 -13.43
C ILE A 225 -1.67 26.99 -14.75
N PHE A 226 -2.99 27.10 -14.72
CA PHE A 226 -3.79 27.39 -15.91
C PHE A 226 -3.43 28.74 -16.51
N LYS A 227 -3.35 29.78 -15.66
CA LYS A 227 -2.95 31.14 -16.06
C LYS A 227 -1.52 31.17 -16.61
N ALA A 228 -0.60 30.46 -15.98
CA ALA A 228 0.79 30.38 -16.43
C ALA A 228 0.90 29.73 -17.82
N ALA A 229 0.24 28.58 -18.01
CA ALA A 229 0.20 27.89 -19.29
C ALA A 229 -0.48 28.71 -20.39
N TYR A 230 -1.61 29.35 -20.07
CA TYR A 230 -2.30 30.27 -20.99
C TYR A 230 -1.41 31.44 -21.41
N THR A 231 -0.67 32.02 -20.46
CA THR A 231 0.24 33.14 -20.74
C THR A 231 1.33 32.74 -21.74
N VAL A 232 1.94 31.56 -21.57
CA VAL A 232 2.96 31.06 -22.51
C VAL A 232 2.38 30.81 -23.90
N CYS A 233 1.21 30.20 -23.96
CA CYS A 233 0.66 29.74 -25.23
C CYS A 233 -0.13 30.77 -26.00
N VAL A 234 -0.67 31.79 -25.34
CA VAL A 234 -1.53 32.80 -25.99
C VAL A 234 -0.83 34.14 -26.10
N THR A 235 -0.14 34.61 -25.06
CA THR A 235 0.47 35.94 -25.04
C THR A 235 1.92 35.97 -25.48
N ASP A 236 2.70 34.94 -25.18
CA ASP A 236 4.12 34.84 -25.54
C ASP A 236 4.35 33.85 -26.70
N ARG A 237 3.47 33.86 -27.70
CA ARG A 237 3.57 32.95 -28.86
C ARG A 237 4.93 33.04 -29.53
N PRO A 238 5.55 31.91 -29.88
CA PRO A 238 6.72 31.94 -30.73
C PRO A 238 6.36 32.46 -32.10
N SER A 239 7.14 33.39 -32.62
CA SER A 239 7.02 33.87 -34.01
C SER A 239 7.62 32.77 -34.91
N PHE A 240 6.75 31.98 -35.55
CA PHE A 240 7.20 31.14 -36.65
C PHE A 240 7.44 32.03 -37.87
N ALA A 241 8.71 32.26 -38.19
CA ALA A 241 9.04 32.83 -39.48
C ALA A 241 8.50 31.89 -40.56
N SER A 242 7.74 32.41 -41.49
CA SER A 242 7.25 31.73 -42.69
C SER A 242 8.44 31.36 -43.58
N THR A 243 9.14 30.29 -43.23
CA THR A 243 10.20 29.74 -44.06
C THR A 243 9.65 28.63 -44.95
N PRO A 244 10.05 28.57 -46.24
CA PRO A 244 9.57 27.53 -47.18
C PRO A 244 9.87 26.09 -46.77
N HIS A 245 10.67 25.89 -45.73
CA HIS A 245 11.11 24.58 -45.19
C HIS A 245 10.53 24.28 -43.80
N GLY A 246 9.44 24.89 -43.39
CA GLY A 246 8.85 24.76 -42.05
C GLY A 246 8.50 23.30 -41.68
N TRP A 247 8.13 22.47 -42.65
CA TRP A 247 7.85 21.06 -42.43
C TRP A 247 9.10 20.22 -42.09
N LEU A 248 10.30 20.60 -42.54
CA LEU A 248 11.57 19.95 -42.17
C LEU A 248 11.89 20.14 -40.69
N GLY A 249 11.34 21.17 -40.03
CA GLY A 249 11.46 21.36 -38.58
C GLY A 249 10.57 20.44 -37.77
N ILE A 250 9.49 19.93 -38.35
CA ILE A 250 8.58 18.99 -37.68
C ILE A 250 9.20 17.60 -37.53
N LEU A 251 9.97 17.14 -38.51
CA LEU A 251 10.56 15.78 -38.50
C LEU A 251 11.51 15.52 -37.29
N PRO A 252 12.47 16.39 -36.97
CA PRO A 252 13.27 16.28 -35.76
C PRO A 252 12.42 16.30 -34.48
N MET A 253 11.34 17.08 -34.43
CA MET A 253 10.43 17.15 -33.30
C MET A 253 9.69 15.83 -33.11
N ILE A 254 9.22 15.19 -34.18
CA ILE A 254 8.57 13.87 -34.13
C ILE A 254 9.55 12.80 -33.64
N VAL A 255 10.80 12.81 -34.13
CA VAL A 255 11.84 11.88 -33.71
C VAL A 255 12.16 12.05 -32.22
N LEU A 256 12.30 13.29 -31.77
CA LEU A 256 12.57 13.60 -30.36
C LEU A 256 11.38 13.26 -29.45
N LEU A 257 10.15 13.48 -29.94
CA LEU A 257 8.94 13.07 -29.25
C LEU A 257 8.88 11.54 -29.12
N ALA A 258 9.19 10.80 -30.18
CA ALA A 258 9.23 9.34 -30.17
C ALA A 258 10.32 8.80 -29.21
N LEU A 259 11.49 9.44 -29.18
CA LEU A 259 12.56 9.13 -28.22
C LEU A 259 12.16 9.49 -26.78
N GLY A 260 11.50 10.63 -26.59
CA GLY A 260 10.93 11.02 -25.30
C GLY A 260 9.87 10.05 -24.81
N LEU A 261 8.94 9.63 -25.67
CA LEU A 261 7.93 8.63 -25.34
C LEU A 261 8.54 7.26 -25.03
N LYS A 262 9.62 6.86 -25.72
CA LYS A 262 10.35 5.63 -25.40
C LYS A 262 11.03 5.69 -24.02
N THR A 263 11.58 6.83 -23.65
CA THR A 263 12.14 7.05 -22.31
C THR A 263 11.05 7.14 -21.24
N THR A 264 9.86 7.67 -21.60
CA THR A 264 8.69 7.71 -20.71
C THR A 264 8.10 6.33 -20.44
N TYR A 265 8.22 5.40 -21.39
CA TYR A 265 7.81 4.00 -21.14
C TYR A 265 8.69 3.29 -20.09
N ALA A 266 9.87 3.82 -19.81
CA ALA A 266 10.72 3.41 -18.68
C ALA A 266 10.26 4.02 -17.33
N ALA A 267 9.07 4.64 -17.31
CA ALA A 267 8.56 5.54 -16.27
C ALA A 267 8.04 4.86 -14.99
N LYS A 268 8.56 3.70 -14.63
CA LYS A 268 8.34 3.14 -13.30
C LYS A 268 8.87 4.05 -12.16
N GLU A 269 9.68 5.03 -12.52
CA GLU A 269 10.37 5.93 -11.60
C GLU A 269 9.65 7.28 -11.40
N TYR A 270 8.60 7.58 -12.18
CA TYR A 270 7.78 8.79 -11.98
C TYR A 270 6.73 8.53 -10.91
N GLU A 271 6.81 9.25 -9.78
CA GLU A 271 6.04 8.96 -8.58
C GLU A 271 4.54 8.73 -8.80
N PRO A 272 3.80 9.60 -9.49
CA PRO A 272 2.38 9.32 -9.76
C PRO A 272 2.16 8.02 -10.55
N ALA A 273 3.04 7.71 -11.49
CA ALA A 273 2.96 6.49 -12.27
C ALA A 273 3.37 5.26 -11.44
N HIS A 274 4.41 5.39 -10.61
CA HIS A 274 4.84 4.34 -9.68
C HIS A 274 3.71 3.93 -8.73
N ILE A 275 3.05 4.90 -8.11
CA ILE A 275 1.90 4.66 -7.22
C ILE A 275 0.79 3.91 -7.98
N VAL A 276 0.36 4.43 -9.14
CA VAL A 276 -0.71 3.80 -9.95
C VAL A 276 -0.32 2.39 -10.39
N LEU A 277 0.91 2.17 -10.81
CA LEU A 277 1.38 0.85 -11.24
C LEU A 277 1.46 -0.13 -10.07
N SER A 278 1.94 0.30 -8.90
CA SER A 278 1.99 -0.52 -7.69
C SER A 278 0.60 -0.93 -7.22
N VAL A 279 -0.33 0.02 -7.18
CA VAL A 279 -1.74 -0.25 -6.86
C VAL A 279 -2.35 -1.23 -7.87
N ARG A 280 -2.16 -1.01 -9.17
CA ARG A 280 -2.63 -1.93 -10.21
C ARG A 280 -2.07 -3.35 -10.04
N ASP A 281 -0.79 -3.47 -9.71
CA ASP A 281 -0.15 -4.77 -9.55
C ASP A 281 -0.66 -5.48 -8.28
N SER A 282 -0.98 -4.75 -7.21
CA SER A 282 -1.65 -5.26 -6.01
C SER A 282 -3.07 -5.72 -6.31
N VAL A 283 -3.88 -4.89 -6.97
CA VAL A 283 -5.25 -5.23 -7.40
C VAL A 283 -5.23 -6.47 -8.31
N LYS A 284 -4.29 -6.53 -9.26
CA LYS A 284 -4.13 -7.70 -10.13
C LYS A 284 -3.79 -8.95 -9.33
N SER A 285 -2.91 -8.85 -8.33
CA SER A 285 -2.54 -9.97 -7.47
C SER A 285 -3.76 -10.49 -6.68
N TYR A 286 -4.57 -9.60 -6.12
CA TYR A 286 -5.80 -9.93 -5.42
C TYR A 286 -6.84 -10.58 -6.34
N THR A 287 -7.06 -9.99 -7.52
CA THR A 287 -7.97 -10.55 -8.54
C THR A 287 -7.52 -11.95 -8.97
N MET A 288 -6.23 -12.15 -9.19
CA MET A 288 -5.69 -13.46 -9.54
C MET A 288 -5.81 -14.48 -8.41
N PHE A 289 -5.72 -14.05 -7.15
CA PHE A 289 -5.96 -14.92 -6.01
C PHE A 289 -7.40 -15.44 -6.03
N ALA A 290 -8.39 -14.55 -6.18
CA ALA A 290 -9.79 -14.91 -6.28
C ALA A 290 -10.08 -15.82 -7.49
N GLN A 291 -9.61 -15.45 -8.69
CA GLN A 291 -9.82 -16.24 -9.91
C GLN A 291 -9.20 -17.64 -9.87
N ASN A 292 -8.15 -17.83 -9.10
CA ASN A 292 -7.47 -19.13 -8.98
C ASN A 292 -8.05 -20.02 -7.86
N LYS A 293 -9.07 -19.60 -7.13
CA LYS A 293 -9.70 -20.36 -6.05
C LYS A 293 -10.06 -21.80 -6.47
N GLU A 294 -10.84 -21.94 -7.52
CA GLU A 294 -11.25 -23.25 -7.99
C GLU A 294 -10.06 -24.14 -8.37
N LYS A 295 -9.02 -23.57 -8.97
CA LYS A 295 -7.80 -24.31 -9.31
C LYS A 295 -7.01 -24.75 -8.08
N ARG A 296 -7.01 -23.94 -6.99
CA ARG A 296 -6.39 -24.32 -5.72
C ARG A 296 -7.16 -25.47 -5.09
N ILE A 297 -8.48 -25.35 -5.00
CA ILE A 297 -9.37 -26.40 -4.46
C ILE A 297 -9.23 -27.71 -5.25
N GLN A 298 -9.24 -27.64 -6.59
CA GLN A 298 -9.03 -28.84 -7.44
C GLN A 298 -7.68 -29.51 -7.17
N ARG A 299 -6.61 -28.73 -7.01
CA ARG A 299 -5.28 -29.28 -6.66
C ARG A 299 -5.26 -29.95 -5.29
N LEU A 300 -5.92 -29.36 -4.28
CA LEU A 300 -6.04 -29.97 -2.96
C LEU A 300 -6.86 -31.27 -3.03
N ASN A 301 -7.99 -31.26 -3.72
CA ASN A 301 -8.83 -32.44 -3.89
C ASN A 301 -8.10 -33.59 -4.60
N ALA A 302 -7.18 -33.29 -5.51
CA ALA A 302 -6.36 -34.29 -6.19
C ALA A 302 -5.33 -34.97 -5.24
N LEU A 303 -4.99 -34.34 -4.12
CA LEU A 303 -4.14 -34.94 -3.08
C LEU A 303 -4.90 -35.88 -2.14
N GLY A 304 -6.25 -35.90 -2.23
CA GLY A 304 -7.10 -36.56 -1.24
C GLY A 304 -7.17 -35.79 0.08
N THR A 305 -7.67 -36.45 1.12
CA THR A 305 -7.71 -35.83 2.46
C THR A 305 -6.30 -35.68 3.01
N LEU A 306 -5.92 -34.46 3.36
CA LEU A 306 -4.60 -34.18 3.94
C LEU A 306 -4.47 -34.90 5.30
N PRO A 307 -3.34 -35.56 5.59
CA PRO A 307 -3.15 -36.26 6.85
C PRO A 307 -3.02 -35.27 8.01
N VAL A 308 -3.62 -35.66 9.14
CA VAL A 308 -3.53 -34.96 10.43
C VAL A 308 -2.86 -35.86 11.42
N LEU A 309 -1.92 -35.33 12.18
CA LEU A 309 -1.21 -36.08 13.23
C LEU A 309 -2.18 -36.61 14.28
N PRO A 310 -1.92 -37.82 14.86
CA PRO A 310 -2.71 -38.34 15.97
C PRO A 310 -2.75 -37.35 17.15
N GLY A 311 -3.93 -37.19 17.77
CA GLY A 311 -4.10 -36.29 18.92
C GLY A 311 -4.36 -34.82 18.56
N HIS A 312 -4.41 -34.46 17.25
CA HIS A 312 -4.64 -33.10 16.80
C HIS A 312 -6.06 -32.86 16.21
N LYS A 313 -6.91 -33.90 16.11
CA LYS A 313 -8.30 -33.71 15.71
C LYS A 313 -9.11 -33.12 16.85
N GLY A 314 -10.04 -32.23 16.52
CA GLY A 314 -10.95 -31.57 17.45
C GLY A 314 -11.29 -30.14 17.01
N ILE A 315 -11.83 -29.37 17.92
CA ILE A 315 -12.31 -28.02 17.65
C ILE A 315 -11.26 -27.00 18.03
N TYR A 316 -10.82 -26.22 17.06
CA TYR A 316 -9.95 -25.06 17.22
C TYR A 316 -10.72 -23.78 16.96
N VAL A 317 -10.53 -22.81 17.84
CA VAL A 317 -11.12 -21.49 17.72
C VAL A 317 -10.02 -20.49 17.41
N LEU A 318 -10.17 -19.74 16.31
CA LEU A 318 -9.29 -18.65 15.94
C LEU A 318 -10.08 -17.34 16.05
N VAL A 319 -9.71 -16.47 16.98
CA VAL A 319 -10.32 -15.15 17.15
C VAL A 319 -9.39 -14.10 16.58
N ILE A 320 -9.87 -13.38 15.59
CA ILE A 320 -9.19 -12.26 14.93
C ILE A 320 -9.78 -10.97 15.50
N GLY A 321 -8.99 -10.28 16.33
CA GLY A 321 -9.28 -8.93 16.81
C GLY A 321 -8.98 -7.87 15.75
N GLU A 322 -9.45 -6.68 15.97
CA GLU A 322 -9.31 -5.53 15.08
C GLU A 322 -8.72 -4.35 15.85
N SER A 323 -7.61 -3.78 15.36
CA SER A 323 -7.01 -2.53 15.88
C SER A 323 -6.55 -2.57 17.34
N GLU A 324 -6.36 -3.75 17.97
CA GLU A 324 -6.03 -3.85 19.40
C GLU A 324 -4.52 -3.84 19.65
N THR A 325 -4.05 -2.83 20.40
CA THR A 325 -2.66 -2.79 20.86
C THR A 325 -2.51 -3.40 22.25
N ARG A 326 -1.54 -4.32 22.40
CA ARG A 326 -1.23 -4.90 23.73
C ARG A 326 -0.78 -3.86 24.76
N ASN A 327 -0.36 -2.66 24.32
CA ASN A 327 0.06 -1.60 25.22
C ASN A 327 -1.09 -1.01 26.05
N HIS A 328 -2.34 -1.24 25.64
CA HIS A 328 -3.55 -0.84 26.36
C HIS A 328 -4.25 -2.02 27.06
N MET A 329 -3.58 -3.16 27.19
CA MET A 329 -4.12 -4.36 27.84
C MET A 329 -3.48 -4.58 29.22
N SER A 330 -4.29 -4.67 30.29
CA SER A 330 -3.78 -4.95 31.64
C SER A 330 -3.08 -6.31 31.75
N ALA A 331 -3.50 -7.30 30.95
CA ALA A 331 -2.82 -8.60 30.87
C ALA A 331 -1.34 -8.48 30.39
N TYR A 332 -0.99 -7.42 29.66
CA TYR A 332 0.36 -7.09 29.23
C TYR A 332 1.04 -6.02 30.10
N GLY A 333 0.42 -5.65 31.23
CA GLY A 333 1.01 -4.70 32.19
C GLY A 333 0.55 -3.25 32.03
N TYR A 334 -0.49 -2.96 31.26
CA TYR A 334 -1.09 -1.64 31.23
C TYR A 334 -1.71 -1.28 32.57
N GLN A 335 -1.64 -0.02 32.97
CA GLN A 335 -2.02 0.42 34.31
C GLN A 335 -3.54 0.42 34.58
N ARG A 336 -4.36 0.68 33.53
CA ARG A 336 -5.82 0.59 33.65
C ARG A 336 -6.25 -0.86 33.51
N GLU A 337 -7.27 -1.25 34.25
CA GLU A 337 -7.82 -2.63 34.24
C GLU A 337 -8.74 -2.82 33.02
N THR A 338 -8.13 -2.88 31.84
CA THR A 338 -8.82 -2.99 30.55
C THR A 338 -9.09 -4.43 30.13
N THR A 339 -8.33 -5.40 30.64
CA THR A 339 -8.49 -6.84 30.31
C THR A 339 -8.52 -7.71 31.57
N PRO A 340 -9.53 -7.51 32.48
CA PRO A 340 -9.59 -8.26 33.74
C PRO A 340 -9.76 -9.76 33.56
N TRP A 341 -10.59 -10.21 32.59
CA TRP A 341 -10.77 -11.62 32.31
C TRP A 341 -9.48 -12.25 31.77
N LEU A 342 -8.87 -11.68 30.76
CA LEU A 342 -7.64 -12.19 30.15
C LEU A 342 -6.48 -12.20 31.17
N THR A 343 -6.41 -11.23 32.08
CA THR A 343 -5.41 -11.20 33.18
C THR A 343 -5.54 -12.40 34.09
N GLN A 344 -6.76 -12.89 34.34
CA GLN A 344 -6.96 -14.13 35.10
C GLN A 344 -6.76 -15.37 34.22
N PHE A 345 -7.27 -15.36 32.99
CA PHE A 345 -7.17 -16.45 32.03
C PHE A 345 -5.70 -16.77 31.68
N ALA A 346 -4.83 -15.77 31.64
CA ALA A 346 -3.39 -15.97 31.44
C ALA A 346 -2.70 -16.77 32.58
N LYS A 347 -3.37 -16.99 33.71
CA LYS A 347 -2.85 -17.83 34.82
C LYS A 347 -3.27 -19.28 34.72
N GLU A 348 -4.21 -19.60 33.83
CA GLU A 348 -4.66 -20.97 33.60
C GLU A 348 -3.50 -21.80 33.00
N PRO A 349 -3.31 -23.05 33.47
CA PRO A 349 -2.15 -23.85 33.06
C PRO A 349 -2.02 -24.11 31.57
N GLY A 350 -3.12 -24.04 30.84
CA GLY A 350 -3.17 -24.21 29.37
C GLY A 350 -2.96 -22.95 28.58
N THR A 351 -2.85 -21.77 29.21
CA THR A 351 -2.77 -20.48 28.53
C THR A 351 -1.33 -20.01 28.41
N LEU A 352 -0.97 -19.60 27.19
CA LEU A 352 0.30 -18.99 26.83
C LEU A 352 0.06 -17.55 26.40
N LEU A 353 0.74 -16.60 27.03
CA LEU A 353 0.68 -15.17 26.72
C LEU A 353 2.00 -14.75 26.10
N PHE A 354 2.06 -14.70 24.77
CA PHE A 354 3.27 -14.31 24.04
C PHE A 354 3.59 -12.83 24.25
N LYS A 355 4.86 -12.52 24.52
CA LYS A 355 5.28 -11.17 24.94
C LYS A 355 5.67 -10.26 23.79
N ASN A 356 6.14 -10.81 22.67
CA ASN A 356 6.68 -10.05 21.55
C ASN A 356 6.01 -10.36 20.21
N PRO A 357 4.66 -10.40 20.13
CA PRO A 357 3.96 -10.45 18.86
C PRO A 357 3.83 -9.07 18.24
N TYR A 358 3.93 -9.05 16.91
CA TYR A 358 3.80 -7.83 16.10
C TYR A 358 2.97 -8.10 14.85
N SER A 359 2.32 -7.05 14.36
CA SER A 359 1.62 -7.10 13.08
C SER A 359 2.58 -6.95 11.90
N ASN A 360 2.31 -7.67 10.83
CA ASN A 360 3.04 -7.59 9.57
C ASN A 360 2.71 -6.33 8.77
N HIS A 361 1.62 -5.64 9.08
CA HIS A 361 1.19 -4.36 8.48
C HIS A 361 0.28 -3.61 9.46
N THR A 362 -0.13 -2.38 9.14
CA THR A 362 -1.01 -1.54 9.97
C THR A 362 -2.44 -1.43 9.45
N HIS A 363 -2.83 -2.20 8.44
CA HIS A 363 -4.17 -2.22 7.86
C HIS A 363 -4.67 -3.65 7.72
N THR A 364 -5.95 -3.87 7.99
CA THR A 364 -6.63 -5.17 8.07
C THR A 364 -6.42 -6.04 6.83
N VAL A 365 -6.73 -5.52 5.64
CA VAL A 365 -6.67 -6.33 4.40
C VAL A 365 -5.25 -6.81 4.08
N PRO A 366 -4.20 -5.98 4.08
CA PRO A 366 -2.82 -6.45 3.92
C PRO A 366 -2.43 -7.48 4.98
N VAL A 367 -2.74 -7.22 6.25
CA VAL A 367 -2.42 -8.12 7.36
C VAL A 367 -3.04 -9.48 7.17
N LEU A 368 -4.36 -9.54 7.06
CA LEU A 368 -5.09 -10.80 7.04
C LEU A 368 -4.89 -11.58 5.73
N THR A 369 -4.58 -10.89 4.63
CA THR A 369 -4.17 -11.55 3.38
C THR A 369 -2.95 -12.45 3.61
N TYR A 370 -1.96 -12.00 4.39
CA TYR A 370 -0.79 -12.81 4.70
C TYR A 370 -1.05 -13.76 5.88
N ALA A 371 -1.67 -13.28 6.94
CA ALA A 371 -1.95 -14.08 8.14
C ALA A 371 -2.75 -15.37 7.84
N LEU A 372 -3.71 -15.28 6.93
CA LEU A 372 -4.63 -16.38 6.61
C LEU A 372 -4.23 -17.14 5.33
N SER A 373 -3.05 -16.94 4.82
CA SER A 373 -2.54 -17.64 3.64
C SER A 373 -1.09 -18.12 3.85
N GLU A 374 -0.69 -19.01 2.98
CA GLU A 374 0.67 -19.53 2.84
C GLU A 374 1.72 -18.45 2.52
N LYS A 375 1.25 -17.27 2.02
CA LYS A 375 2.08 -16.12 1.74
C LYS A 375 2.40 -15.37 3.01
N ASN A 376 3.70 -15.25 3.33
CA ASN A 376 4.19 -14.40 4.41
C ASN A 376 5.27 -13.43 3.90
N GLN A 377 5.72 -12.51 4.74
CA GLN A 377 6.73 -11.50 4.36
C GLN A 377 8.16 -12.08 4.22
N TYR A 378 8.37 -13.32 4.65
CA TYR A 378 9.67 -13.99 4.62
C TYR A 378 9.84 -14.94 3.44
N ASN A 379 8.75 -15.31 2.76
CA ASN A 379 8.78 -16.22 1.62
C ASN A 379 8.50 -15.54 0.28
N GLN A 380 8.76 -16.25 -0.82
CA GLN A 380 8.54 -15.77 -2.19
C GLN A 380 7.30 -16.38 -2.85
N VAL A 381 6.38 -16.93 -2.06
CA VAL A 381 5.13 -17.52 -2.58
C VAL A 381 4.30 -16.43 -3.24
N PRO A 382 3.96 -16.55 -4.53
CA PRO A 382 3.04 -15.62 -5.16
C PRO A 382 1.63 -15.77 -4.55
N LEU A 383 1.02 -14.69 -4.09
CA LEU A 383 -0.31 -14.73 -3.48
C LEU A 383 -1.34 -15.47 -4.36
N ALA A 384 -1.31 -15.25 -5.67
CA ALA A 384 -2.20 -15.92 -6.63
C ALA A 384 -2.12 -17.46 -6.63
N LYS A 385 -1.09 -18.04 -6.01
CA LYS A 385 -0.88 -19.50 -5.88
C LYS A 385 -0.97 -19.99 -4.45
N ALA A 386 -0.91 -19.09 -3.48
CA ALA A 386 -0.92 -19.41 -2.05
C ALA A 386 -2.25 -20.07 -1.64
N TYR A 387 -2.18 -21.10 -0.84
CA TYR A 387 -3.36 -21.69 -0.23
C TYR A 387 -3.77 -20.88 1.00
N SER A 388 -5.09 -20.79 1.25
CA SER A 388 -5.58 -20.19 2.49
C SER A 388 -5.69 -21.22 3.61
N LEU A 389 -5.66 -20.73 4.86
CA LEU A 389 -5.85 -21.56 6.04
C LEU A 389 -7.17 -22.34 5.98
N ILE A 390 -8.24 -21.69 5.52
CA ILE A 390 -9.56 -22.31 5.38
C ILE A 390 -9.55 -23.43 4.34
N GLU A 391 -8.93 -23.20 3.17
CA GLU A 391 -8.79 -24.22 2.11
C GLU A 391 -8.02 -25.45 2.63
N ILE A 392 -6.94 -25.24 3.37
CA ILE A 392 -6.13 -26.32 3.94
C ILE A 392 -6.89 -27.07 5.05
N ALA A 393 -7.57 -26.36 5.94
CA ALA A 393 -8.39 -26.98 6.97
C ALA A 393 -9.51 -27.85 6.38
N ASN A 394 -10.19 -27.35 5.33
CA ASN A 394 -11.18 -28.13 4.58
C ASN A 394 -10.57 -29.39 3.96
N ALA A 395 -9.40 -29.29 3.34
CA ALA A 395 -8.71 -30.42 2.72
C ALA A 395 -8.23 -31.44 3.76
N ALA A 396 -7.93 -31.00 5.00
CA ALA A 396 -7.58 -31.86 6.12
C ALA A 396 -8.80 -32.50 6.85
N GLY A 397 -10.01 -32.19 6.37
CA GLY A 397 -11.25 -32.79 6.89
C GLY A 397 -11.83 -32.09 8.11
N PHE A 398 -11.45 -30.84 8.37
CA PHE A 398 -12.10 -30.00 9.38
C PHE A 398 -13.37 -29.39 8.81
N ASP A 399 -14.39 -29.24 9.64
CA ASP A 399 -15.51 -28.36 9.33
C ASP A 399 -15.10 -26.93 9.62
N THR A 400 -15.34 -26.03 8.66
CA THR A 400 -14.84 -24.66 8.79
C THR A 400 -16.00 -23.69 8.94
N TYR A 401 -15.87 -22.82 9.95
CA TYR A 401 -16.84 -21.79 10.28
C TYR A 401 -16.18 -20.42 10.19
N TRP A 402 -16.84 -19.46 9.55
CA TRP A 402 -16.45 -18.05 9.53
C TRP A 402 -17.58 -17.21 10.07
N ILE A 403 -17.38 -16.58 11.22
CA ILE A 403 -18.39 -15.82 11.95
C ILE A 403 -17.82 -14.41 12.12
N SER A 404 -18.40 -13.43 11.43
CA SER A 404 -17.79 -12.11 11.29
C SER A 404 -18.78 -10.98 11.58
N ASN A 405 -18.29 -9.97 12.30
CA ASN A 405 -18.93 -8.68 12.46
C ASN A 405 -18.39 -7.62 11.48
N GLN A 406 -17.43 -7.99 10.64
CA GLN A 406 -16.94 -7.14 9.56
C GLN A 406 -17.87 -7.22 8.34
N GLU A 407 -17.78 -6.24 7.44
CA GLU A 407 -18.55 -6.26 6.20
C GLU A 407 -18.11 -7.39 5.28
N ARG A 408 -19.08 -8.07 4.68
CA ARG A 408 -18.81 -9.13 3.70
C ARG A 408 -18.32 -8.60 2.37
N TYR A 409 -18.94 -7.51 1.92
CA TYR A 409 -18.70 -6.91 0.61
C TYR A 409 -18.32 -5.44 0.79
N GLY A 410 -17.05 -5.13 0.55
CA GLY A 410 -16.65 -3.77 0.25
C GLY A 410 -16.99 -3.40 -1.20
N ALA A 411 -16.59 -2.23 -1.65
CA ALA A 411 -16.70 -1.84 -3.07
C ALA A 411 -15.98 -2.84 -4.02
N TRP A 412 -15.10 -3.68 -3.46
CA TRP A 412 -14.26 -4.65 -4.17
C TRP A 412 -14.06 -5.91 -3.32
N ASP A 413 -14.10 -7.10 -3.95
CA ASP A 413 -13.79 -8.37 -3.30
C ASP A 413 -12.35 -8.34 -2.77
N THR A 414 -12.19 -8.37 -1.44
CA THR A 414 -10.87 -8.45 -0.81
C THR A 414 -10.39 -9.91 -0.72
N PRO A 415 -9.08 -10.17 -0.67
CA PRO A 415 -8.57 -11.52 -0.42
C PRO A 415 -9.12 -12.13 0.87
N VAL A 416 -9.40 -11.31 1.89
CA VAL A 416 -9.97 -11.77 3.17
C VAL A 416 -11.41 -12.30 2.98
N ALA A 417 -12.25 -11.54 2.26
CA ALA A 417 -13.60 -11.99 1.92
C ALA A 417 -13.56 -13.27 1.06
N GLU A 418 -12.60 -13.38 0.14
CA GLU A 418 -12.41 -14.56 -0.68
C GLU A 418 -11.98 -15.78 0.15
N ILE A 419 -11.05 -15.62 1.11
CA ILE A 419 -10.67 -16.67 2.07
C ILE A 419 -11.89 -17.11 2.87
N ALA A 420 -12.62 -16.15 3.45
CA ALA A 420 -13.81 -16.40 4.25
C ALA A 420 -14.88 -17.17 3.44
N SER A 421 -15.01 -16.86 2.14
CA SER A 421 -15.98 -17.51 1.24
C SER A 421 -15.72 -19.01 1.04
N THR A 422 -14.54 -19.51 1.38
CA THR A 422 -14.17 -20.92 1.31
C THR A 422 -14.58 -21.71 2.54
N ALA A 423 -15.03 -21.04 3.62
CA ALA A 423 -15.57 -21.72 4.80
C ALA A 423 -16.91 -22.39 4.48
N LYS A 424 -17.12 -23.61 5.01
CA LYS A 424 -18.35 -24.38 4.81
C LYS A 424 -19.56 -23.69 5.44
N HIS A 425 -19.37 -23.04 6.58
CA HIS A 425 -20.41 -22.32 7.31
C HIS A 425 -19.99 -20.86 7.49
N GLN A 426 -20.87 -19.94 7.12
CA GLN A 426 -20.59 -18.51 7.19
C GLN A 426 -21.73 -17.77 7.88
N VAL A 427 -21.39 -16.91 8.81
CA VAL A 427 -22.30 -15.96 9.48
C VAL A 427 -21.70 -14.57 9.35
N TRP A 428 -22.44 -13.66 8.76
CA TRP A 428 -22.03 -12.27 8.58
C TRP A 428 -23.07 -11.38 9.26
N LEU A 429 -22.68 -10.66 10.30
CA LEU A 429 -23.59 -9.76 11.02
C LEU A 429 -23.86 -8.50 10.17
N ASN A 430 -22.83 -7.97 9.50
CA ASN A 430 -22.91 -6.83 8.58
C ASN A 430 -22.81 -7.33 7.14
N GLY A 431 -23.84 -8.05 6.66
CA GLY A 431 -23.73 -8.93 5.49
C GLY A 431 -24.03 -8.33 4.14
N GLU A 432 -24.65 -7.15 4.01
CA GLU A 432 -25.10 -6.63 2.71
C GLU A 432 -24.63 -5.19 2.45
N VAL A 433 -24.10 -4.97 1.26
CA VAL A 433 -23.78 -3.62 0.73
C VAL A 433 -25.05 -2.77 0.72
N GLY A 434 -25.04 -1.67 1.45
CA GLY A 434 -26.12 -0.68 1.43
C GLY A 434 -27.17 -0.81 2.54
N THR A 435 -27.02 -1.75 3.49
CA THR A 435 -27.80 -1.68 4.73
C THR A 435 -27.27 -0.54 5.58
N ASN A 436 -28.16 0.31 6.06
CA ASN A 436 -27.82 1.45 6.91
C ASN A 436 -26.95 0.98 8.09
N ILE A 437 -25.68 1.35 8.11
CA ILE A 437 -24.68 1.02 9.16
C ILE A 437 -25.07 1.49 10.57
N LYS A 438 -26.18 2.21 10.71
CA LYS A 438 -26.75 2.60 12.01
C LYS A 438 -27.23 1.44 12.87
N THR A 439 -27.33 0.23 12.35
CA THR A 439 -27.56 -1.00 13.12
C THR A 439 -26.26 -1.79 13.24
N ALA A 440 -25.18 -1.15 13.68
CA ALA A 440 -23.95 -1.86 13.99
C ALA A 440 -24.23 -2.89 15.09
N TYR A 441 -24.07 -4.16 14.75
CA TYR A 441 -24.06 -5.22 15.75
C TYR A 441 -22.82 -5.07 16.62
N LEU A 442 -22.96 -5.35 17.91
CA LEU A 442 -21.84 -5.46 18.83
C LEU A 442 -21.25 -6.89 18.75
N ASP A 443 -19.97 -7.05 19.06
CA ASP A 443 -19.26 -8.32 18.91
C ASP A 443 -19.81 -9.44 19.81
N GLU A 444 -20.53 -9.13 20.90
CA GLU A 444 -21.24 -10.12 21.71
C GLU A 444 -22.29 -10.95 20.96
N GLU A 445 -22.76 -10.45 19.81
CA GLU A 445 -23.67 -11.18 18.94
C GLU A 445 -22.99 -12.36 18.21
N LEU A 446 -21.68 -12.32 18.05
CA LEU A 446 -20.92 -13.36 17.34
C LEU A 446 -21.08 -14.75 18.00
N PRO A 447 -20.81 -14.95 19.31
CA PRO A 447 -21.04 -16.23 19.95
C PRO A 447 -22.52 -16.62 19.98
N ILE A 448 -23.45 -15.66 20.05
CA ILE A 448 -24.90 -15.90 20.05
C ILE A 448 -25.37 -16.44 18.68
N LYS A 449 -24.84 -15.92 17.60
CA LYS A 449 -25.20 -16.31 16.22
C LYS A 449 -24.40 -17.50 15.70
N THR A 450 -23.46 -18.03 16.48
CA THR A 450 -22.68 -19.19 16.10
C THR A 450 -23.58 -20.43 15.99
N PRO A 451 -23.50 -21.22 14.91
CA PRO A 451 -24.17 -22.51 14.82
C PRO A 451 -23.83 -23.43 15.99
N ASP A 452 -24.75 -24.33 16.36
CA ASP A 452 -24.53 -25.27 17.46
C ASP A 452 -23.33 -26.19 17.17
N LEU A 453 -22.31 -26.14 18.02
CA LEU A 453 -21.08 -26.91 17.93
C LEU A 453 -21.09 -28.20 18.75
N LYS A 454 -22.21 -28.54 19.45
CA LYS A 454 -22.26 -29.68 20.37
C LYS A 454 -22.01 -31.03 19.71
N ASN A 455 -22.43 -31.18 18.45
CA ASN A 455 -22.29 -32.42 17.68
C ASN A 455 -21.17 -32.30 16.63
N VAL A 456 -20.23 -31.39 16.81
CA VAL A 456 -19.10 -31.18 15.89
C VAL A 456 -17.86 -31.77 16.54
N ASP A 457 -17.26 -32.76 15.87
CA ASP A 457 -16.10 -33.49 16.41
C ASP A 457 -14.77 -32.85 15.99
N ASN A 458 -14.75 -32.16 14.82
CA ASN A 458 -13.51 -31.66 14.23
C ASN A 458 -13.78 -30.40 13.42
N ALA A 459 -13.35 -29.25 13.90
CA ALA A 459 -13.61 -27.97 13.27
C ALA A 459 -12.50 -26.92 13.45
N LEU A 460 -12.46 -25.97 12.50
CA LEU A 460 -11.84 -24.67 12.67
C LEU A 460 -12.95 -23.61 12.68
N VAL A 461 -13.11 -22.93 13.80
CA VAL A 461 -14.10 -21.87 13.99
C VAL A 461 -13.37 -20.54 14.06
N VAL A 462 -13.59 -19.67 13.06
CA VAL A 462 -12.98 -18.35 12.99
C VAL A 462 -14.01 -17.28 13.39
N PHE A 463 -13.68 -16.50 14.41
CA PHE A 463 -14.39 -15.28 14.78
C PHE A 463 -13.59 -14.07 14.29
N HIS A 464 -14.25 -13.16 13.58
CA HIS A 464 -13.66 -11.93 13.08
C HIS A 464 -14.40 -10.74 13.68
N LEU A 465 -13.78 -10.10 14.66
CA LEU A 465 -14.36 -9.05 15.47
C LEU A 465 -14.40 -7.71 14.70
N MET A 466 -15.23 -6.77 15.17
CA MET A 466 -15.15 -5.35 14.86
C MET A 466 -14.18 -4.65 15.81
N GLY A 467 -13.97 -5.20 17.00
CA GLY A 467 -12.96 -4.80 17.99
C GLY A 467 -12.88 -3.31 18.24
N GLU A 468 -11.67 -2.77 18.15
CA GLU A 468 -11.34 -1.37 18.39
C GLU A 468 -11.32 -0.52 17.11
N HIS A 469 -12.04 -0.93 16.05
CA HIS A 469 -12.10 -0.17 14.80
C HIS A 469 -12.57 1.29 15.05
N THR A 470 -12.07 2.23 14.27
CA THR A 470 -12.32 3.69 14.35
C THR A 470 -13.78 4.04 14.72
N THR A 471 -13.99 5.14 15.46
CA THR A 471 -15.16 5.48 16.26
C THR A 471 -15.35 4.54 17.45
N TYR A 472 -14.31 4.45 18.29
CA TYR A 472 -14.22 3.54 19.42
C TYR A 472 -15.46 3.56 20.33
N ALA A 473 -16.08 4.74 20.52
CA ALA A 473 -17.30 4.89 21.31
C ALA A 473 -18.51 4.09 20.79
N ASP A 474 -18.50 3.70 19.51
CA ASP A 474 -19.55 2.88 18.89
C ASP A 474 -19.30 1.37 19.05
N ARG A 475 -18.17 0.97 19.65
CA ARG A 475 -17.73 -0.43 19.74
C ARG A 475 -18.18 -1.15 20.99
N TYR A 476 -18.71 -0.45 21.98
CA TYR A 476 -19.16 -1.02 23.26
C TYR A 476 -20.50 -0.42 23.73
N PRO A 477 -21.31 -1.18 24.48
CA PRO A 477 -22.53 -0.63 25.07
C PRO A 477 -22.19 0.24 26.29
N ALA A 478 -23.05 1.16 26.63
CA ALA A 478 -22.85 2.17 27.71
C ALA A 478 -22.43 1.58 29.07
N VAL A 479 -22.78 0.32 29.36
CA VAL A 479 -22.38 -0.37 30.60
C VAL A 479 -20.87 -0.59 30.70
N TYR A 480 -20.15 -0.57 29.56
CA TYR A 480 -18.69 -0.71 29.49
C TYR A 480 -17.97 0.64 29.42
N GLN A 481 -18.67 1.76 29.50
CA GLN A 481 -18.06 3.09 29.62
C GLN A 481 -17.55 3.30 31.05
N LYS A 482 -16.39 2.70 31.38
CA LYS A 482 -15.76 2.80 32.71
C LYS A 482 -14.70 3.90 32.78
N PHE A 483 -14.05 4.21 31.67
CA PHE A 483 -12.99 5.20 31.56
C PHE A 483 -13.56 6.44 30.86
N ASP A 484 -13.76 7.53 31.60
CA ASP A 484 -14.32 8.79 31.09
C ASP A 484 -13.72 10.04 31.77
N GLU A 485 -12.61 9.85 32.53
CA GLU A 485 -12.03 10.90 33.37
C GLU A 485 -11.59 12.13 32.58
N ALA A 486 -11.15 11.96 31.34
CA ALA A 486 -10.69 13.05 30.49
C ALA A 486 -11.54 13.24 29.22
N GLY A 487 -12.51 12.35 28.94
CA GLY A 487 -13.32 12.38 27.71
C GLY A 487 -12.46 12.31 26.43
N THR A 488 -11.38 11.54 26.48
CA THR A 488 -10.40 11.46 25.41
C THR A 488 -10.60 10.23 24.50
N LYS A 489 -9.98 10.24 23.34
CA LYS A 489 -9.93 9.07 22.45
C LYS A 489 -9.32 7.85 23.12
N ARG A 490 -8.38 8.05 24.05
CA ARG A 490 -7.81 6.98 24.89
C ARG A 490 -8.88 6.34 25.77
N ASP A 491 -9.76 7.14 26.39
CA ASP A 491 -10.82 6.62 27.27
C ASP A 491 -11.81 5.79 26.46
N GLU A 492 -12.24 6.28 25.27
CA GLU A 492 -13.10 5.54 24.36
C GLU A 492 -12.44 4.21 23.93
N TYR A 493 -11.14 4.24 23.61
CA TYR A 493 -10.36 3.08 23.20
C TYR A 493 -10.23 2.05 24.34
N ASP A 494 -9.87 2.48 25.54
CA ASP A 494 -9.74 1.60 26.72
C ASP A 494 -11.06 0.93 27.07
N ASN A 495 -12.20 1.61 26.87
CA ASN A 495 -13.54 1.02 27.04
C ASN A 495 -13.84 -0.03 25.96
N ALA A 496 -13.40 0.18 24.72
CA ALA A 496 -13.52 -0.83 23.66
C ALA A 496 -12.69 -2.08 23.99
N VAL A 497 -11.43 -1.91 24.41
CA VAL A 497 -10.57 -3.02 24.86
C VAL A 497 -11.21 -3.81 26.01
N LEU A 498 -11.81 -3.10 26.99
CA LEU A 498 -12.53 -3.75 28.10
C LEU A 498 -13.72 -4.58 27.61
N TYR A 499 -14.39 -4.10 26.56
CA TYR A 499 -15.52 -4.83 25.98
C TYR A 499 -15.05 -6.02 25.13
N THR A 500 -13.96 -5.90 24.40
CA THR A 500 -13.33 -7.03 23.68
C THR A 500 -12.91 -8.14 24.65
N ASP A 501 -12.34 -7.81 25.81
CA ASP A 501 -12.03 -8.78 26.88
C ASP A 501 -13.27 -9.58 27.32
N PHE A 502 -14.41 -8.91 27.49
CA PHE A 502 -15.68 -9.58 27.76
C PHE A 502 -16.12 -10.49 26.60
N VAL A 503 -16.04 -10.03 25.36
CA VAL A 503 -16.42 -10.81 24.19
C VAL A 503 -15.56 -12.08 24.07
N LEU A 504 -14.25 -11.98 24.32
CA LEU A 504 -13.34 -13.13 24.36
C LEU A 504 -13.78 -14.16 25.41
N SER A 505 -14.20 -13.69 26.59
CA SER A 505 -14.72 -14.60 27.63
C SER A 505 -15.98 -15.35 27.16
N ARG A 506 -16.88 -14.67 26.44
CA ARG A 506 -18.10 -15.30 25.89
C ARG A 506 -17.81 -16.31 24.78
N ILE A 507 -16.81 -16.03 23.93
CA ILE A 507 -16.36 -16.98 22.91
C ILE A 507 -15.74 -18.21 23.57
N TYR A 508 -14.92 -18.03 24.60
CA TYR A 508 -14.36 -19.17 25.36
C TYR A 508 -15.46 -19.99 26.04
N ASP A 509 -16.44 -19.34 26.69
CA ASP A 509 -17.57 -20.00 27.33
C ASP A 509 -18.38 -20.88 26.36
N LEU A 510 -18.46 -20.50 25.07
CA LEU A 510 -19.15 -21.27 24.06
C LEU A 510 -18.54 -22.65 23.81
N VAL A 511 -17.22 -22.79 23.98
CA VAL A 511 -16.45 -23.98 23.54
C VAL A 511 -15.78 -24.75 24.68
N LYS A 512 -15.52 -24.13 25.84
CA LYS A 512 -14.72 -24.70 26.92
C LYS A 512 -15.20 -26.09 27.43
N ASP A 513 -16.53 -26.30 27.42
CA ASP A 513 -17.14 -27.53 27.90
C ASP A 513 -17.39 -28.57 26.79
N ASN A 514 -17.00 -28.29 25.54
CA ASN A 514 -17.10 -29.23 24.46
C ASN A 514 -15.99 -30.27 24.57
N PRO A 515 -16.30 -31.61 24.59
CA PRO A 515 -15.32 -32.68 24.78
C PRO A 515 -14.27 -32.73 23.65
N HIS A 516 -14.55 -32.13 22.48
CA HIS A 516 -13.65 -32.07 21.35
C HIS A 516 -12.87 -30.75 21.28
N PHE A 517 -13.05 -29.84 22.24
CA PHE A 517 -12.29 -28.60 22.29
C PHE A 517 -10.80 -28.84 22.46
N GLN A 518 -9.98 -28.32 21.54
CA GLN A 518 -8.52 -28.46 21.55
C GLN A 518 -7.81 -27.18 21.96
N GLY A 519 -8.22 -26.05 21.41
CA GLY A 519 -7.59 -24.78 21.76
C GLY A 519 -8.28 -23.55 21.17
N LEU A 520 -7.96 -22.42 21.78
CA LEU A 520 -8.36 -21.08 21.35
C LEU A 520 -7.11 -20.24 21.08
N VAL A 521 -7.09 -19.58 19.95
CA VAL A 521 -6.02 -18.65 19.53
C VAL A 521 -6.64 -17.28 19.34
N TYR A 522 -6.09 -16.26 19.97
CA TYR A 522 -6.47 -14.88 19.81
C TYR A 522 -5.28 -14.04 19.37
N PHE A 523 -5.46 -13.23 18.33
CA PHE A 523 -4.53 -12.18 17.93
C PHE A 523 -5.31 -11.00 17.35
N SER A 524 -4.77 -9.78 17.46
CA SER A 524 -5.28 -8.65 16.69
C SER A 524 -4.60 -8.56 15.33
N ASP A 525 -5.32 -8.10 14.33
CA ASP A 525 -4.78 -7.87 13.00
C ASP A 525 -3.66 -6.82 13.05
N HIS A 526 -3.88 -5.65 13.63
CA HIS A 526 -2.87 -4.63 13.91
C HIS A 526 -3.16 -3.92 15.23
N GLY A 527 -2.24 -3.07 15.66
CA GLY A 527 -2.45 -2.20 16.80
C GLY A 527 -2.93 -0.80 16.36
N GLU A 528 -3.14 0.05 17.36
CA GLU A 528 -3.67 1.40 17.20
C GLU A 528 -2.83 2.40 18.00
N GLU A 529 -2.86 3.69 17.64
CA GLU A 529 -2.19 4.78 18.34
C GLU A 529 -3.23 5.82 18.86
N PRO A 530 -4.01 5.48 19.88
CA PRO A 530 -5.06 6.36 20.39
C PRO A 530 -4.51 7.57 21.16
N ASP A 531 -3.31 7.44 21.77
CA ASP A 531 -2.70 8.47 22.61
C ASP A 531 -2.29 9.70 21.82
N LEU A 532 -1.78 9.50 20.62
CA LEU A 532 -1.36 10.59 19.74
C LEU A 532 -2.40 10.92 18.66
N GLY A 533 -3.54 10.22 18.66
CA GLY A 533 -4.60 10.38 17.66
C GLY A 533 -4.13 10.11 16.23
N LYS A 534 -3.17 9.19 16.06
CA LYS A 534 -2.62 8.85 14.75
C LYS A 534 -3.34 7.68 14.07
N GLY A 535 -4.23 7.01 14.79
CA GLY A 535 -4.88 5.81 14.30
C GLY A 535 -3.86 4.71 13.99
N HIS A 536 -4.03 4.05 12.86
CA HIS A 536 -3.14 3.02 12.33
C HIS A 536 -2.57 3.37 10.95
N GLU A 537 -2.49 4.68 10.62
CA GLU A 537 -2.00 5.15 9.32
C GLU A 537 -0.49 4.83 9.15
N SER A 538 -0.15 3.99 8.16
CA SER A 538 1.21 3.48 7.94
C SER A 538 2.26 4.59 7.70
N THR A 539 1.85 5.74 7.17
CA THR A 539 2.72 6.91 6.96
C THR A 539 3.07 7.63 8.25
N LYS A 540 2.20 7.56 9.26
CA LYS A 540 2.41 8.11 10.61
C LYS A 540 2.88 7.04 11.60
N PHE A 541 3.42 5.95 11.10
CA PHE A 541 3.75 4.75 11.86
C PHE A 541 4.39 5.04 13.22
N THR A 542 3.82 4.43 14.25
CA THR A 542 4.43 4.26 15.56
C THR A 542 4.54 2.77 15.87
N ASN A 543 5.46 2.40 16.74
CA ASN A 543 5.61 0.98 17.12
C ASN A 543 4.33 0.41 17.75
N GLN A 544 3.50 1.24 18.35
CA GLN A 544 2.23 0.85 18.96
C GLN A 544 1.26 0.28 17.93
N MET A 545 1.25 0.80 16.70
CA MET A 545 0.43 0.31 15.60
C MET A 545 0.76 -1.13 15.16
N SER A 546 1.95 -1.63 15.52
CA SER A 546 2.34 -3.01 15.21
C SER A 546 2.37 -3.92 16.44
N ARG A 547 2.24 -3.41 17.66
CA ARG A 547 2.28 -4.19 18.90
C ARG A 547 0.91 -4.75 19.21
N ILE A 548 0.71 -6.03 18.88
CA ILE A 548 -0.57 -6.72 19.01
C ILE A 548 -0.57 -7.72 20.18
N PRO A 549 -1.72 -8.13 20.71
CA PRO A 549 -1.83 -9.31 21.56
C PRO A 549 -1.65 -10.59 20.74
N PHE A 550 -1.15 -11.64 21.40
CA PHE A 550 -1.18 -13.02 20.92
C PHE A 550 -1.30 -13.98 22.10
N VAL A 551 -2.44 -14.62 22.19
CA VAL A 551 -2.83 -15.49 23.32
C VAL A 551 -3.28 -16.82 22.76
N VAL A 552 -2.80 -17.90 23.38
CA VAL A 552 -3.16 -19.25 23.01
C VAL A 552 -3.56 -20.03 24.25
N HIS A 553 -4.70 -20.71 24.20
CA HIS A 553 -5.13 -21.60 25.23
C HIS A 553 -5.36 -23.01 24.68
N PHE A 554 -4.79 -24.02 25.33
CA PHE A 554 -4.99 -25.42 24.99
C PHE A 554 -5.73 -26.15 26.09
N SER A 555 -6.67 -27.00 25.69
CA SER A 555 -7.36 -27.90 26.61
C SER A 555 -6.41 -28.92 27.29
N ASP A 556 -6.85 -29.50 28.39
CA ASP A 556 -6.09 -30.53 29.07
C ASP A 556 -5.87 -31.77 28.19
N SER A 557 -6.87 -32.11 27.38
CA SER A 557 -6.78 -33.22 26.42
C SER A 557 -5.71 -32.96 25.36
N TYR A 558 -5.66 -31.74 24.80
CA TYR A 558 -4.63 -31.37 23.82
C TYR A 558 -3.23 -31.45 24.43
N ARG A 559 -3.03 -30.84 25.60
CA ARG A 559 -1.73 -30.79 26.27
C ARG A 559 -1.23 -32.20 26.65
N SER A 560 -2.14 -33.07 27.06
CA SER A 560 -1.82 -34.46 27.38
C SER A 560 -1.44 -35.27 26.13
N ALA A 561 -2.08 -35.00 25.01
CA ALA A 561 -1.78 -35.64 23.72
C ALA A 561 -0.51 -35.11 23.06
N ASN A 562 -0.18 -33.81 23.26
CA ASN A 562 0.89 -33.12 22.58
C ASN A 562 1.85 -32.39 23.55
N PRO A 563 2.40 -33.07 24.57
CA PRO A 563 3.19 -32.42 25.62
C PRO A 563 4.47 -31.77 25.11
N ALA A 564 5.14 -32.38 24.13
CA ALA A 564 6.38 -31.84 23.58
C ALA A 564 6.15 -30.49 22.83
N LEU A 565 5.07 -30.41 22.05
CA LEU A 565 4.70 -29.16 21.34
C LEU A 565 4.33 -28.07 22.34
N PHE A 566 3.53 -28.42 23.38
CA PHE A 566 3.13 -27.44 24.38
C PHE A 566 4.34 -26.88 25.17
N GLU A 567 5.28 -27.74 25.59
CA GLU A 567 6.48 -27.28 26.30
C GLU A 567 7.40 -26.44 25.39
N THR A 568 7.49 -26.76 24.09
CA THR A 568 8.23 -25.96 23.13
C THR A 568 7.61 -24.54 23.01
N LEU A 569 6.30 -24.47 22.82
CA LEU A 569 5.56 -23.19 22.73
C LEU A 569 5.71 -22.37 24.01
N LYS A 570 5.62 -22.99 25.17
CA LYS A 570 5.82 -22.36 26.47
C LYS A 570 7.24 -21.77 26.62
N GLY A 571 8.23 -22.47 26.11
CA GLY A 571 9.61 -21.95 26.04
C GLY A 571 9.78 -20.75 25.13
N GLN A 572 8.91 -20.61 24.15
CA GLN A 572 8.93 -19.54 23.12
C GLN A 572 8.03 -18.34 23.43
N GLU A 573 7.40 -18.24 24.62
CA GLU A 573 6.52 -17.09 24.98
C GLU A 573 7.22 -15.73 24.90
N ASN A 574 8.55 -15.69 25.01
CA ASN A 574 9.34 -14.46 24.90
C ASN A 574 9.93 -14.24 23.51
N ASP A 575 9.73 -15.16 22.58
CA ASP A 575 10.24 -15.03 21.23
C ASP A 575 9.47 -13.97 20.43
N TYR A 576 10.13 -13.45 19.41
CA TYR A 576 9.54 -12.48 18.51
C TYR A 576 8.73 -13.20 17.44
N TRP A 577 7.55 -12.68 17.13
CA TRP A 577 6.64 -13.27 16.17
C TRP A 577 5.87 -12.18 15.40
N THR A 578 5.44 -12.49 14.18
CA THR A 578 4.57 -11.63 13.37
C THR A 578 3.36 -12.40 12.88
N ASN A 579 2.21 -11.73 12.82
CA ASN A 579 0.92 -12.37 12.54
C ASN A 579 0.75 -12.92 11.11
N ASP A 580 1.64 -12.59 10.17
CA ASP A 580 1.71 -13.30 8.89
C ASP A 580 2.17 -14.77 9.01
N LEU A 581 2.56 -15.18 10.21
CA LEU A 581 2.89 -16.57 10.56
C LEU A 581 1.73 -17.32 11.23
N VAL A 582 0.53 -16.75 11.27
CA VAL A 582 -0.69 -17.41 11.78
C VAL A 582 -0.99 -18.68 11.00
N TYR A 583 -0.86 -18.66 9.67
CA TYR A 583 -1.04 -19.84 8.83
C TYR A 583 -0.12 -20.99 9.26
N ASN A 584 1.18 -20.71 9.44
CA ASN A 584 2.17 -21.70 9.89
C ASN A 584 1.82 -22.22 11.29
N PHE A 585 1.51 -21.32 12.22
CA PHE A 585 1.15 -21.68 13.59
C PHE A 585 -0.12 -22.53 13.66
N MET A 586 -1.19 -22.13 12.98
CA MET A 586 -2.46 -22.87 12.99
C MET A 586 -2.31 -24.25 12.36
N THR A 587 -1.59 -24.38 11.26
CA THR A 587 -1.34 -25.69 10.62
C THR A 587 -0.52 -26.61 11.52
N GLU A 588 0.44 -26.06 12.27
CA GLU A 588 1.24 -26.81 13.26
C GLU A 588 0.38 -27.34 14.40
N ILE A 589 -0.37 -26.46 15.08
CA ILE A 589 -1.19 -26.89 16.23
C ILE A 589 -2.36 -27.80 15.83
N MET A 590 -2.88 -27.66 14.60
CA MET A 590 -3.87 -28.56 14.02
C MET A 590 -3.25 -29.87 13.50
N GLY A 591 -1.94 -30.01 13.55
CA GLY A 591 -1.20 -31.19 13.11
C GLY A 591 -1.36 -31.56 11.65
N ILE A 592 -1.66 -30.56 10.79
CA ILE A 592 -1.91 -30.79 9.37
C ILE A 592 -0.58 -31.00 8.64
N GLN A 593 -0.43 -32.18 8.04
CA GLN A 593 0.77 -32.54 7.28
C GLN A 593 0.59 -32.15 5.81
N PHE A 594 1.06 -30.97 5.46
CA PHE A 594 1.01 -30.46 4.08
C PHE A 594 2.42 -30.03 3.65
N LEU A 595 2.98 -30.77 2.72
CA LEU A 595 4.40 -30.71 2.37
C LEU A 595 4.86 -29.63 1.37
N PRO A 596 4.04 -28.91 0.58
CA PRO A 596 4.58 -27.94 -0.37
C PRO A 596 5.37 -26.80 0.27
N ILE A 597 5.01 -26.40 1.49
CA ILE A 597 5.73 -25.39 2.25
C ILE A 597 6.01 -25.92 3.64
N ASN A 598 7.26 -26.19 3.89
CA ASN A 598 7.77 -26.53 5.21
C ASN A 598 8.75 -25.43 5.61
N GLU A 599 8.31 -24.58 6.53
CA GLU A 599 9.07 -23.43 7.05
C GLU A 599 9.30 -23.60 8.56
N PRO A 600 10.08 -24.59 9.01
CA PRO A 600 10.25 -24.89 10.44
C PRO A 600 10.86 -23.70 11.20
N ASN A 601 11.68 -22.89 10.54
CA ASN A 601 12.28 -21.71 11.14
C ASN A 601 11.33 -20.49 11.25
N LEU A 602 10.13 -20.58 10.68
CA LEU A 602 9.05 -19.60 10.78
C LEU A 602 7.86 -20.11 11.61
N THR A 603 7.88 -21.37 12.04
CA THR A 603 6.76 -22.02 12.72
C THR A 603 7.01 -22.03 14.22
N LEU A 604 6.23 -21.26 15.01
CA LEU A 604 6.20 -21.39 16.46
C LEU A 604 5.76 -22.81 16.85
N GLY A 605 6.37 -23.35 17.90
CA GLY A 605 6.21 -24.77 18.26
C GLY A 605 7.28 -25.66 17.65
N ASN A 606 8.02 -25.19 16.64
CA ASN A 606 9.15 -25.92 16.09
C ASN A 606 10.47 -25.50 16.79
N PRO A 607 11.32 -26.45 17.20
CA PRO A 607 12.62 -26.12 17.79
C PRO A 607 13.57 -25.33 16.89
N ALA A 608 13.36 -25.35 15.57
CA ALA A 608 14.15 -24.59 14.61
C ALA A 608 13.69 -23.14 14.43
N TYR A 609 12.65 -22.69 15.16
CA TYR A 609 12.15 -21.33 15.08
C TYR A 609 13.25 -20.29 15.38
N ASP A 610 13.43 -19.30 14.50
CA ASP A 610 14.60 -18.43 14.54
C ASP A 610 14.26 -16.92 14.48
N ARG A 611 13.00 -16.54 14.74
CA ARG A 611 12.64 -15.11 14.73
C ARG A 611 13.18 -14.41 15.97
N THR A 612 13.86 -13.30 15.73
CA THR A 612 14.48 -12.44 16.73
C THR A 612 14.17 -10.99 16.43
N LYS A 613 14.43 -10.09 17.37
CA LYS A 613 14.32 -8.64 17.18
C LYS A 613 15.04 -8.13 15.92
N ASP A 614 16.15 -8.77 15.54
CA ASP A 614 16.96 -8.29 14.41
C ASP A 614 16.40 -8.67 13.06
N ASN A 615 15.66 -9.78 12.97
CA ASN A 615 15.17 -10.33 11.71
C ASN A 615 13.66 -10.20 11.49
N ILE A 616 12.89 -9.74 12.50
CA ILE A 616 11.47 -9.49 12.29
C ILE A 616 11.21 -8.14 11.62
N ARG A 617 10.15 -8.05 10.83
CA ARG A 617 9.77 -6.89 10.04
C ARG A 617 8.26 -6.64 10.15
N THR A 618 7.86 -5.42 9.76
CA THR A 618 6.48 -5.01 9.54
C THR A 618 6.36 -4.28 8.21
N LEU A 619 5.17 -3.86 7.82
CA LEU A 619 4.86 -3.26 6.53
C LEU A 619 5.38 -4.15 5.37
N HIS A 620 5.06 -5.45 5.46
CA HIS A 620 5.45 -6.49 4.49
C HIS A 620 6.96 -6.53 4.21
N GLY A 621 7.76 -6.36 5.24
CA GLY A 621 9.22 -6.41 5.18
C GLY A 621 9.91 -5.08 4.95
N GLU A 622 9.17 -4.00 4.69
CA GLU A 622 9.75 -2.68 4.42
C GLU A 622 10.34 -2.02 5.65
N ARG A 623 9.81 -2.32 6.85
CA ARG A 623 10.22 -1.68 8.09
C ARG A 623 10.74 -2.67 9.12
N LYS A 624 11.88 -2.34 9.73
CA LYS A 624 12.40 -3.04 10.90
C LYS A 624 11.58 -2.64 12.13
N ILE A 625 11.26 -3.60 12.98
CA ILE A 625 10.58 -3.33 14.25
C ILE A 625 11.59 -2.79 15.25
N GLU A 626 11.30 -1.64 15.81
CA GLU A 626 12.06 -1.02 16.89
C GLU A 626 11.39 -1.34 18.23
N SER A 627 12.17 -1.65 19.25
CA SER A 627 11.67 -2.04 20.58
C SER A 627 11.22 -0.82 21.39
#